data_a4aefb2c10a197f5350a645d54e6fc7f
#
_entry.id   a4aefb2c10a197f5350a645d54e6fc7f
#
_cell.length_a   1.000
_cell.length_b   1.000
_cell.length_c   1.000
_cell.angle_alpha   90.00
_cell.angle_beta   90.00
_cell.angle_gamma   90.00
#
_symmetry.space_group_name_H-M   'P 1'
#
loop_
_entity.id
_entity.type
_entity.pdbx_description
1 polymer ?
#
loop_
_entity_poly.entity_id
_entity_poly.type
_entity_poly.pdbx_seq_one_letter_code
_entity_poly.pdbx_strand_id
1 'polypeptide(L)'
;MNPSAAMPLDTPAPASLLNFYAAIDQASQDMLRAARDGDWDRVVKLEGACALLISHLKHAATQKALAPDEAQLKSHIMQRIVINDAEIRQLAEPWLDDLDRLLAGRNRTVH
;
A
#
# COMPACT_ATOMS: atom_id res chain seq x y z
N MET A 1 -27.98 30.00 9.96
CA MET A 1 -27.35 28.87 10.61
C MET A 1 -27.13 27.71 9.63
N ASN A 2 -26.01 27.11 9.73
CA ASN A 2 -25.73 26.03 8.79
C ASN A 2 -25.00 24.88 9.48
N PRO A 3 -25.71 24.17 10.30
CA PRO A 3 -25.13 23.07 11.06
C PRO A 3 -24.65 21.94 10.20
N SER A 4 -25.24 21.77 9.05
CA SER A 4 -24.86 20.65 8.18
C SER A 4 -23.43 20.76 7.68
N ALA A 5 -22.89 21.96 7.69
CA ALA A 5 -21.53 22.17 7.23
C ALA A 5 -20.51 21.48 8.10
N ALA A 6 -20.76 21.40 9.40
CA ALA A 6 -19.82 20.79 10.33
C ALA A 6 -20.00 19.27 10.44
N MET A 7 -21.15 18.78 10.11
CA MET A 7 -21.50 17.40 10.35
C MET A 7 -20.60 16.40 9.66
N PRO A 8 -20.37 16.55 8.35
CA PRO A 8 -19.64 15.50 7.62
C PRO A 8 -18.20 15.32 8.11
N LEU A 9 -17.63 16.36 8.68
CA LEU A 9 -16.23 16.34 9.09
C LEU A 9 -16.02 15.48 10.34
N ASP A 10 -17.02 15.42 11.19
CA ASP A 10 -16.88 14.72 12.45
C ASP A 10 -17.30 13.27 12.38
N THR A 11 -17.93 12.88 11.29
CA THR A 11 -18.49 11.54 11.18
C THR A 11 -17.46 10.60 10.59
N PRO A 12 -17.04 9.55 11.32
CA PRO A 12 -16.22 8.50 10.73
C PRO A 12 -17.10 7.62 9.86
N ALA A 13 -17.57 8.18 8.77
CA ALA A 13 -18.47 7.47 7.89
C ALA A 13 -17.77 6.29 7.23
N PRO A 14 -18.51 5.26 6.80
CA PRO A 14 -17.93 4.16 6.01
C PRO A 14 -17.15 4.68 4.81
N ALA A 15 -17.56 5.83 4.26
CA ALA A 15 -16.84 6.46 3.16
C ALA A 15 -15.40 6.77 3.51
N SER A 16 -15.10 7.06 4.79
CA SER A 16 -13.74 7.31 5.22
C SER A 16 -12.88 6.05 5.13
N LEU A 17 -13.42 4.91 5.52
CA LEU A 17 -12.70 3.63 5.39
C LEU A 17 -12.45 3.30 3.93
N LEU A 18 -13.46 3.49 3.09
CA LEU A 18 -13.31 3.24 1.66
C LEU A 18 -12.28 4.17 1.03
N ASN A 19 -12.19 5.41 1.52
CA ASN A 19 -11.18 6.35 1.05
C ASN A 19 -9.78 5.87 1.39
N PHE A 20 -9.57 5.28 2.57
CA PHE A 20 -8.29 4.69 2.93
C PHE A 20 -7.96 3.52 2.01
N TYR A 21 -8.92 2.64 1.75
CA TYR A 21 -8.70 1.52 0.84
C TYR A 21 -8.37 2.01 -0.56
N ALA A 22 -9.09 3.01 -1.04
CA ALA A 22 -8.83 3.58 -2.36
C ALA A 22 -7.44 4.21 -2.43
N ALA A 23 -7.02 4.91 -1.39
CA ALA A 23 -5.70 5.52 -1.34
C ALA A 23 -4.59 4.46 -1.33
N ILE A 24 -4.79 3.37 -0.59
CA ILE A 24 -3.83 2.27 -0.55
C ILE A 24 -3.76 1.60 -1.92
N ASP A 25 -4.91 1.38 -2.55
CA ASP A 25 -4.97 0.81 -3.89
C ASP A 25 -4.20 1.68 -4.89
N GLN A 26 -4.42 2.98 -4.85
CA GLN A 26 -3.73 3.92 -5.74
C GLN A 26 -2.22 3.90 -5.48
N ALA A 27 -1.82 3.91 -4.23
CA ALA A 27 -0.40 3.85 -3.88
C ALA A 27 0.22 2.54 -4.37
N SER A 28 -0.51 1.44 -4.27
CA SER A 28 -0.06 0.14 -4.77
C SER A 28 0.14 0.16 -6.29
N GLN A 29 -0.77 0.78 -7.02
CA GLN A 29 -0.65 0.91 -8.47
C GLN A 29 0.52 1.80 -8.86
N ASP A 30 0.69 2.90 -8.15
CA ASP A 30 1.81 3.82 -8.39
C ASP A 30 3.14 3.14 -8.08
N MET A 31 3.17 2.32 -7.03
CA MET A 31 4.35 1.55 -6.66
C MET A 31 4.72 0.55 -7.75
N LEU A 32 3.72 -0.15 -8.29
CA LEU A 32 3.95 -1.09 -9.38
C LEU A 32 4.49 -0.37 -10.61
N ARG A 33 3.95 0.79 -10.94
CA ARG A 33 4.42 1.58 -12.07
C ARG A 33 5.87 2.00 -11.86
N ALA A 34 6.20 2.47 -10.66
CA ALA A 34 7.57 2.86 -10.32
C ALA A 34 8.51 1.67 -10.44
N ALA A 35 8.08 0.49 -9.98
CA ALA A 35 8.89 -0.72 -10.08
C ALA A 35 9.14 -1.11 -11.54
N ARG A 36 8.13 -0.99 -12.39
CA ARG A 36 8.28 -1.28 -13.82
C ARG A 36 9.25 -0.32 -14.48
N ASP A 37 9.29 0.92 -14.01
CA ASP A 37 10.20 1.94 -14.51
C ASP A 37 11.60 1.81 -13.89
N GLY A 38 11.79 0.93 -12.94
CA GLY A 38 13.07 0.79 -12.25
C GLY A 38 13.34 1.88 -11.24
N ASP A 39 12.32 2.66 -10.87
CA ASP A 39 12.46 3.77 -9.92
C ASP A 39 12.25 3.23 -8.50
N TRP A 40 13.27 2.57 -7.98
CA TRP A 40 13.18 1.91 -6.68
C TRP A 40 13.13 2.87 -5.51
N ASP A 41 13.69 4.07 -5.65
CA ASP A 41 13.56 5.11 -4.64
C ASP A 41 12.10 5.49 -4.45
N ARG A 42 11.37 5.61 -5.55
CA ARG A 42 9.95 5.90 -5.49
C ARG A 42 9.16 4.74 -4.89
N VAL A 43 9.54 3.51 -5.22
CA VAL A 43 8.91 2.32 -4.62
C VAL A 43 9.03 2.38 -3.11
N VAL A 44 10.21 2.68 -2.58
CA VAL A 44 10.43 2.76 -1.13
C VAL A 44 9.59 3.85 -0.50
N LYS A 45 9.51 5.01 -1.14
CA LYS A 45 8.68 6.11 -0.62
C LYS A 45 7.21 5.75 -0.61
N LEU A 46 6.73 5.10 -1.65
CA LEU A 46 5.33 4.69 -1.74
C LEU A 46 5.02 3.57 -0.75
N GLU A 47 5.98 2.68 -0.50
CA GLU A 47 5.82 1.65 0.52
C GLU A 47 5.63 2.28 1.89
N GLY A 48 6.42 3.29 2.23
CA GLY A 48 6.26 4.03 3.47
C GLY A 48 4.89 4.70 3.58
N ALA A 49 4.43 5.31 2.49
CA ALA A 49 3.11 5.93 2.45
C ALA A 49 2.01 4.90 2.63
N CYS A 50 2.13 3.73 2.00
CA CYS A 50 1.18 2.63 2.17
C CYS A 50 1.13 2.16 3.62
N ALA A 51 2.29 1.98 4.25
CA ALA A 51 2.36 1.55 5.64
C ALA A 51 1.65 2.51 6.56
N LEU A 52 1.81 3.81 6.31
CA LEU A 52 1.13 4.84 7.09
C LEU A 52 -0.38 4.78 6.89
N LEU A 53 -0.82 4.63 5.65
CA LEU A 53 -2.24 4.51 5.34
C LEU A 53 -2.84 3.27 6.00
N ILE A 54 -2.14 2.15 5.99
CA ILE A 54 -2.59 0.91 6.61
C ILE A 54 -2.71 1.10 8.12
N SER A 55 -1.76 1.79 8.74
CA SER A 55 -1.82 2.09 10.16
C SER A 55 -3.06 2.91 10.51
N HIS A 56 -3.33 3.96 9.73
CA HIS A 56 -4.52 4.78 9.91
C HIS A 56 -5.79 3.98 9.71
N LEU A 57 -5.80 3.11 8.70
CA LEU A 57 -6.94 2.27 8.40
C LEU A 57 -7.24 1.32 9.56
N LYS A 58 -6.22 0.67 10.11
CA LYS A 58 -6.39 -0.24 11.23
C LYS A 58 -7.02 0.46 12.42
N HIS A 59 -6.58 1.68 12.69
CA HIS A 59 -7.12 2.47 13.78
C HIS A 59 -8.59 2.83 13.52
N ALA A 60 -8.90 3.25 12.32
CA ALA A 60 -10.27 3.63 11.96
C ALA A 60 -11.19 2.41 11.95
N ALA A 61 -10.70 1.26 11.50
CA ALA A 61 -11.51 0.06 11.37
C ALA A 61 -11.94 -0.53 12.72
N THR A 62 -11.20 -0.23 13.80
CA THR A 62 -11.59 -0.70 15.12
C THR A 62 -12.86 -0.05 15.62
N GLN A 63 -13.27 1.05 15.01
CA GLN A 63 -14.38 1.86 15.49
C GLN A 63 -15.69 1.60 14.75
N LYS A 64 -15.63 0.94 13.61
CA LYS A 64 -16.82 0.74 12.81
C LYS A 64 -16.68 -0.42 11.85
N ALA A 65 -17.71 -1.26 11.80
CA ALA A 65 -17.76 -2.37 10.87
C ALA A 65 -18.21 -1.88 9.49
N LEU A 66 -17.76 -2.55 8.46
CA LEU A 66 -18.17 -2.27 7.09
C LEU A 66 -19.50 -2.94 6.78
N ALA A 67 -20.30 -2.29 5.96
CA ALA A 67 -21.49 -2.90 5.38
C ALA A 67 -21.06 -4.01 4.40
N PRO A 68 -21.95 -4.98 4.07
CA PRO A 68 -21.59 -6.09 3.21
C PRO A 68 -21.03 -5.69 1.84
N ASP A 69 -21.61 -4.68 1.20
CA ASP A 69 -21.13 -4.20 -0.09
C ASP A 69 -19.77 -3.53 0.02
N GLU A 70 -19.55 -2.82 1.13
CA GLU A 70 -18.25 -2.20 1.42
C GLU A 70 -17.21 -3.27 1.71
N ALA A 71 -17.59 -4.33 2.41
CA ALA A 71 -16.69 -5.45 2.68
C ALA A 71 -16.28 -6.15 1.38
N GLN A 72 -17.19 -6.26 0.42
CA GLN A 72 -16.87 -6.80 -0.89
C GLN A 72 -15.87 -5.94 -1.63
N LEU A 73 -16.07 -4.63 -1.60
CA LEU A 73 -15.16 -3.70 -2.25
C LEU A 73 -13.78 -3.76 -1.60
N LYS A 74 -13.75 -3.81 -0.27
CA LYS A 74 -12.50 -3.99 0.47
C LYS A 74 -11.76 -5.24 0.01
N SER A 75 -12.47 -6.36 -0.06
CA SER A 75 -11.88 -7.64 -0.47
C SER A 75 -11.29 -7.53 -1.89
N HIS A 76 -12.01 -6.89 -2.78
CA HIS A 76 -11.57 -6.70 -4.15
C HIS A 76 -10.28 -5.87 -4.23
N ILE A 77 -10.25 -4.78 -3.48
CA ILE A 77 -9.07 -3.92 -3.41
C ILE A 77 -7.88 -4.67 -2.81
N MET A 78 -8.11 -5.43 -1.74
CA MET A 78 -7.04 -6.19 -1.10
C MET A 78 -6.46 -7.24 -2.04
N GLN A 79 -7.28 -7.91 -2.84
CA GLN A 79 -6.81 -8.84 -3.84
C GLN A 79 -5.93 -8.15 -4.88
N ARG A 80 -6.33 -6.97 -5.33
CA ARG A 80 -5.55 -6.21 -6.30
C ARG A 80 -4.21 -5.81 -5.73
N ILE A 81 -4.19 -5.38 -4.47
CA ILE A 81 -2.95 -5.00 -3.79
C ILE A 81 -2.00 -6.19 -3.70
N VAL A 82 -2.52 -7.37 -3.37
CA VAL A 82 -1.70 -8.59 -3.31
C VAL A 82 -1.11 -8.93 -4.66
N ILE A 83 -1.90 -8.81 -5.72
CA ILE A 83 -1.43 -9.08 -7.09
C ILE A 83 -0.34 -8.08 -7.48
N ASN A 84 -0.55 -6.80 -7.19
CA ASN A 84 0.44 -5.77 -7.49
C ASN A 84 1.73 -6.01 -6.72
N ASP A 85 1.62 -6.37 -5.45
CA ASP A 85 2.77 -6.65 -4.61
C ASP A 85 3.57 -7.84 -5.15
N ALA A 86 2.89 -8.87 -5.60
CA ALA A 86 3.54 -10.04 -6.18
C ALA A 86 4.34 -9.66 -7.43
N GLU A 87 3.77 -8.81 -8.28
CA GLU A 87 4.47 -8.36 -9.47
C GLU A 87 5.67 -7.49 -9.12
N ILE A 88 5.53 -6.60 -8.14
CA ILE A 88 6.64 -5.77 -7.67
C ILE A 88 7.79 -6.64 -7.18
N ARG A 89 7.48 -7.70 -6.43
CA ARG A 89 8.51 -8.62 -5.95
C ARG A 89 9.22 -9.32 -7.09
N GLN A 90 8.49 -9.74 -8.11
CA GLN A 90 9.10 -10.35 -9.29
C GLN A 90 10.03 -9.41 -10.01
N LEU A 91 9.67 -8.13 -10.08
CA LEU A 91 10.52 -7.11 -10.69
C LEU A 91 11.76 -6.82 -9.84
N ALA A 92 11.65 -6.96 -8.53
CA ALA A 92 12.78 -6.74 -7.61
C ALA A 92 13.74 -7.92 -7.55
N GLU A 93 13.31 -9.12 -7.86
CA GLU A 93 14.14 -10.32 -7.76
C GLU A 93 15.49 -10.24 -8.46
N PRO A 94 15.56 -9.83 -9.74
CA PRO A 94 16.85 -9.74 -10.41
C PRO A 94 17.83 -8.80 -9.70
N TRP A 95 17.32 -7.69 -9.19
CA TRP A 95 18.14 -6.73 -8.46
C TRP A 95 18.61 -7.33 -7.14
N LEU A 96 17.75 -8.05 -6.43
CA LEU A 96 18.11 -8.71 -5.17
C LEU A 96 19.14 -9.79 -5.41
N ASP A 97 19.01 -10.55 -6.49
CA ASP A 97 19.96 -11.59 -6.86
C ASP A 97 21.33 -10.99 -7.15
N ASP A 98 21.36 -9.87 -7.86
CA ASP A 98 22.60 -9.18 -8.17
C ASP A 98 23.28 -8.69 -6.90
N LEU A 99 22.49 -8.17 -5.97
CA LEU A 99 23.00 -7.71 -4.68
C LEU A 99 23.59 -8.87 -3.88
N ASP A 100 22.90 -10.00 -3.86
CA ASP A 100 23.36 -11.19 -3.17
C ASP A 100 24.69 -11.67 -3.74
N ARG A 101 24.84 -11.66 -5.07
CA ARG A 101 26.09 -12.04 -5.70
C ARG A 101 27.23 -11.11 -5.33
N LEU A 102 26.97 -9.82 -5.30
CA LEU A 102 27.96 -8.84 -4.89
C LEU A 102 28.40 -9.07 -3.45
N LEU A 103 27.45 -9.32 -2.56
CA LEU A 103 27.75 -9.57 -1.16
C LEU A 103 28.52 -10.88 -0.98
N ALA A 104 28.13 -11.92 -1.71
CA ALA A 104 28.82 -13.20 -1.66
C ALA A 104 30.24 -13.10 -2.20
N GLY A 105 30.43 -12.35 -3.30
CA GLY A 105 31.75 -12.10 -3.84
C GLY A 105 32.64 -11.33 -2.89
N ARG A 106 32.07 -10.34 -2.21
CA ARG A 106 32.80 -9.56 -1.22
C ARG A 106 33.21 -10.42 -0.04
N ASN A 107 32.35 -11.31 0.40
CA ASN A 107 32.65 -12.22 1.49
C ASN A 107 33.77 -13.16 1.12
N ARG A 108 33.82 -13.65 -0.12
CA ARG A 108 34.90 -14.50 -0.58
C ARG A 108 36.21 -13.79 -0.62
N THR A 109 36.22 -12.53 -0.99
CA THR A 109 37.45 -11.75 -1.07
C THR A 109 38.06 -11.45 0.30
N VAL A 110 37.21 -11.41 1.31
CA VAL A 110 37.67 -11.15 2.68
C VAL A 110 38.45 -12.36 3.23
N HIS A 111 38.12 -13.52 2.75
CA HIS A 111 38.82 -14.74 3.18
C HIS A 111 40.15 -14.89 2.45
#